data_8930a01704249ecf80b765b90c52e783
#
_entry.id   8930a01704249ecf80b765b90c52e783
#
_cell.length_a   1.000
_cell.length_b   1.000
_cell.length_c   1.000
_cell.angle_alpha   90.00
_cell.angle_beta   90.00
_cell.angle_gamma   90.00
#
_symmetry.space_group_name_H-M   'P 1'
#
loop_
_entity.id
_entity.type
_entity.pdbx_description
1 polymer ?
#
loop_
_entity_poly.entity_id
_entity_poly.type
_entity_poly.pdbx_seq_one_letter_code
_entity_poly.pdbx_strand_id
1 'polypeptide(L)'
;LEPKRTETNIRYYDDDDLRLLLNIAMLNQHGHKISRISKLSQEEIGRLAIDLSLQTQNQSVHIQSLVSCMLDLDESSFDKVLSSCLLQQGLERTMMEVVFPFMSMVGVLWQSGTLDLAYEHFMSSMLRQKLIVAIDGQTVRLREDARNFLLFLPEGENHELGLLFANYLVRAAGHRALYLGQNLPLVNLEQIDSRFSPDFIFTSMTTGYSSAVAEGIIQELSVKFPTAQILLTGKYFLESEKPYPSNVQLVRTPDDLKRCF
;
A
#
# COMPACT_ATOMS: atom_id res chain seq x y z
N LEU A 1 -27.72 14.53 10.34
CA LEU A 1 -26.52 14.56 11.18
C LEU A 1 -26.62 15.68 12.19
N GLU A 2 -26.65 15.34 13.48
CA GLU A 2 -26.55 16.32 14.55
C GLU A 2 -25.11 16.27 15.11
N PRO A 3 -24.33 17.36 15.01
CA PRO A 3 -22.97 17.35 15.50
C PRO A 3 -22.93 17.16 17.02
N LYS A 4 -22.07 16.26 17.49
CA LYS A 4 -21.75 16.13 18.91
C LYS A 4 -21.01 17.39 19.38
N ARG A 5 -21.04 17.67 20.68
CA ARG A 5 -20.38 18.87 21.24
C ARG A 5 -19.53 18.49 22.43
N THR A 6 -18.36 19.10 22.52
CA THR A 6 -17.51 19.04 23.70
C THR A 6 -18.12 19.85 24.84
N GLU A 7 -17.60 19.68 26.05
CA GLU A 7 -17.96 20.52 27.22
C GLU A 7 -17.73 22.02 26.96
N THR A 8 -16.80 22.36 26.06
CA THR A 8 -16.52 23.74 25.62
C THR A 8 -17.33 24.17 24.41
N ASN A 9 -18.38 23.41 24.05
CA ASN A 9 -19.32 23.71 22.94
C ASN A 9 -18.70 23.65 21.53
N ILE A 10 -17.54 22.99 21.35
CA ILE A 10 -16.95 22.75 20.04
C ILE A 10 -17.67 21.56 19.37
N ARG A 11 -18.04 21.71 18.11
CA ARG A 11 -18.64 20.62 17.32
C ARG A 11 -17.59 19.58 16.97
N TYR A 12 -17.89 18.32 17.13
CA TYR A 12 -17.06 17.22 16.62
C TYR A 12 -17.95 16.13 15.99
N TYR A 13 -17.32 15.34 15.14
CA TYR A 13 -17.93 14.22 14.43
C TYR A 13 -17.10 12.98 14.73
N ASP A 14 -17.73 11.84 14.93
CA ASP A 14 -17.06 10.57 15.11
C ASP A 14 -16.95 9.78 13.79
N ASP A 15 -16.42 8.55 13.86
CA ASP A 15 -16.19 7.70 12.70
C ASP A 15 -17.49 7.33 11.99
N ASP A 16 -18.59 7.12 12.73
CA ASP A 16 -19.92 6.86 12.16
C ASP A 16 -20.43 8.07 11.36
N ASP A 17 -20.25 9.27 11.90
CA ASP A 17 -20.58 10.51 11.22
C ASP A 17 -19.74 10.71 9.96
N LEU A 18 -18.43 10.44 10.04
CA LEU A 18 -17.51 10.54 8.90
C LEU A 18 -17.91 9.58 7.79
N ARG A 19 -18.14 8.33 8.13
CA ARG A 19 -18.59 7.30 7.18
C ARG A 19 -19.90 7.70 6.48
N LEU A 20 -20.91 8.11 7.27
CA LEU A 20 -22.19 8.53 6.72
C LEU A 20 -22.04 9.72 5.77
N LEU A 21 -21.21 10.72 6.11
CA LEU A 21 -20.93 11.87 5.26
C LEU A 21 -20.23 11.48 3.97
N LEU A 22 -19.24 10.58 4.03
CA LEU A 22 -18.54 10.07 2.84
C LEU A 22 -19.52 9.37 1.89
N ASN A 23 -20.38 8.48 2.40
CA ASN A 23 -21.36 7.77 1.59
C ASN A 23 -22.40 8.71 0.99
N ILE A 24 -22.92 9.68 1.76
CA ILE A 24 -23.86 10.69 1.26
C ILE A 24 -23.21 11.54 0.16
N ALA A 25 -21.97 12.01 0.37
CA ALA A 25 -21.25 12.83 -0.60
C ALA A 25 -21.03 12.05 -1.92
N MET A 26 -20.59 10.79 -1.81
CA MET A 26 -20.38 9.91 -2.96
C MET A 26 -21.66 9.70 -3.76
N LEU A 27 -22.76 9.32 -3.10
CA LEU A 27 -24.06 9.12 -3.76
C LEU A 27 -24.57 10.40 -4.42
N ASN A 28 -24.42 11.56 -3.75
CA ASN A 28 -24.84 12.84 -4.31
C ASN A 28 -24.03 13.25 -5.54
N GLN A 29 -22.71 13.07 -5.53
CA GLN A 29 -21.84 13.33 -6.67
C GLN A 29 -22.16 12.44 -7.88
N HIS A 30 -22.76 11.24 -7.64
CA HIS A 30 -23.18 10.31 -8.69
C HIS A 30 -24.67 10.38 -9.01
N GLY A 31 -25.32 11.51 -8.75
CA GLY A 31 -26.67 11.83 -9.24
C GLY A 31 -27.81 11.50 -8.29
N HIS A 32 -27.54 10.95 -7.10
CA HIS A 32 -28.57 10.76 -6.09
C HIS A 32 -28.92 12.09 -5.41
N LYS A 33 -30.19 12.52 -5.49
CA LYS A 33 -30.64 13.78 -4.88
C LYS A 33 -30.60 13.68 -3.35
N ILE A 34 -30.06 14.70 -2.69
CA ILE A 34 -30.01 14.78 -1.20
C ILE A 34 -31.39 14.54 -0.57
N SER A 35 -32.46 15.07 -1.18
CA SER A 35 -33.83 14.87 -0.73
C SER A 35 -34.36 13.41 -0.77
N ARG A 36 -33.69 12.54 -1.54
CA ARG A 36 -33.92 11.10 -1.53
C ARG A 36 -33.04 10.40 -0.49
N ILE A 37 -31.73 10.75 -0.48
CA ILE A 37 -30.77 10.18 0.46
C ILE A 37 -31.23 10.41 1.91
N SER A 38 -31.73 11.61 2.23
CA SER A 38 -32.22 11.97 3.58
C SER A 38 -33.40 11.15 4.09
N LYS A 39 -34.05 10.35 3.25
CA LYS A 39 -35.16 9.45 3.62
C LYS A 39 -34.73 8.01 3.85
N LEU A 40 -33.45 7.69 3.55
CA LEU A 40 -32.89 6.37 3.68
C LEU A 40 -32.30 6.17 5.07
N SER A 41 -32.29 4.94 5.56
CA SER A 41 -31.52 4.54 6.73
C SER A 41 -30.02 4.54 6.43
N GLN A 42 -29.19 4.56 7.47
CA GLN A 42 -27.73 4.47 7.32
C GLN A 42 -27.31 3.18 6.60
N GLU A 43 -27.97 2.05 6.89
CA GLU A 43 -27.74 0.79 6.21
C GLU A 43 -28.08 0.82 4.72
N GLU A 44 -29.18 1.48 4.35
CA GLU A 44 -29.57 1.66 2.94
C GLU A 44 -28.60 2.55 2.20
N ILE A 45 -28.12 3.62 2.83
CA ILE A 45 -27.09 4.51 2.27
C ILE A 45 -25.79 3.72 2.05
N GLY A 46 -25.35 2.92 3.03
CA GLY A 46 -24.15 2.08 2.92
C GLY A 46 -24.26 1.07 1.78
N ARG A 47 -25.40 0.35 1.68
CA ARG A 47 -25.63 -0.61 0.58
C ARG A 47 -25.59 0.06 -0.79
N LEU A 48 -26.26 1.18 -0.97
CA LEU A 48 -26.25 1.92 -2.23
C LEU A 48 -24.85 2.41 -2.61
N ALA A 49 -24.03 2.81 -1.62
CA ALA A 49 -22.67 3.21 -1.82
C ALA A 49 -21.81 2.04 -2.34
N ILE A 50 -21.93 0.85 -1.74
CA ILE A 50 -21.24 -0.36 -2.20
C ILE A 50 -21.73 -0.77 -3.60
N ASP A 51 -23.04 -0.81 -3.85
CA ASP A 51 -23.60 -1.16 -5.15
C ASP A 51 -23.08 -0.23 -6.25
N LEU A 52 -22.98 1.08 -5.97
CA LEU A 52 -22.41 2.06 -6.89
C LEU A 52 -20.95 1.74 -7.18
N SER A 53 -20.16 1.39 -6.15
CA SER A 53 -18.73 1.07 -6.32
C SER A 53 -18.49 -0.17 -7.19
N LEU A 54 -19.37 -1.17 -7.12
CA LEU A 54 -19.29 -2.39 -7.92
C LEU A 54 -19.67 -2.16 -9.40
N GLN A 55 -20.48 -1.14 -9.68
CA GLN A 55 -20.98 -0.82 -11.02
C GLN A 55 -20.15 0.20 -11.80
N THR A 56 -19.20 0.86 -11.14
CA THR A 56 -18.40 1.94 -11.73
C THR A 56 -16.93 1.54 -11.88
N GLN A 57 -16.23 2.21 -12.80
CA GLN A 57 -14.77 2.21 -12.88
C GLN A 57 -14.15 3.48 -12.28
N ASN A 58 -14.94 4.27 -11.54
CA ASN A 58 -14.46 5.52 -10.95
C ASN A 58 -13.63 5.22 -9.69
N GLN A 59 -12.34 5.48 -9.77
CA GLN A 59 -11.37 5.24 -8.70
C GLN A 59 -11.73 5.95 -7.39
N SER A 60 -12.23 7.19 -7.47
CA SER A 60 -12.66 7.94 -6.27
C SER A 60 -13.78 7.23 -5.52
N VAL A 61 -14.71 6.60 -6.24
CA VAL A 61 -15.79 5.81 -5.63
C VAL A 61 -15.25 4.58 -4.94
N HIS A 62 -14.32 3.85 -5.59
CA HIS A 62 -13.68 2.69 -4.97
C HIS A 62 -12.92 3.05 -3.70
N ILE A 63 -12.12 4.15 -3.74
CA ILE A 63 -11.37 4.63 -2.58
C ILE A 63 -12.31 4.98 -1.42
N GLN A 64 -13.37 5.75 -1.68
CA GLN A 64 -14.35 6.13 -0.65
C GLN A 64 -15.08 4.92 -0.07
N SER A 65 -15.44 3.93 -0.90
CA SER A 65 -16.07 2.71 -0.47
C SER A 65 -15.14 1.87 0.41
N LEU A 66 -13.84 1.75 0.06
CA LEU A 66 -12.86 1.05 0.89
C LEU A 66 -12.68 1.75 2.25
N VAL A 67 -12.65 3.10 2.28
CA VAL A 67 -12.61 3.84 3.56
C VAL A 67 -13.86 3.56 4.39
N SER A 68 -15.05 3.57 3.78
CA SER A 68 -16.30 3.26 4.49
C SER A 68 -16.28 1.84 5.06
N CYS A 69 -15.90 0.83 4.26
CA CYS A 69 -15.80 -0.56 4.71
C CYS A 69 -14.76 -0.73 5.84
N MET A 70 -13.63 -0.01 5.76
CA MET A 70 -12.60 -0.02 6.79
C MET A 70 -13.14 0.53 8.12
N LEU A 71 -13.85 1.67 8.10
CA LEU A 71 -14.46 2.28 9.30
C LEU A 71 -15.53 1.38 9.92
N ASP A 72 -16.21 0.56 9.10
CA ASP A 72 -17.18 -0.43 9.57
C ASP A 72 -16.54 -1.76 10.01
N LEU A 73 -15.24 -1.96 9.75
CA LEU A 73 -14.59 -3.27 9.84
C LEU A 73 -15.34 -4.35 9.04
N ASP A 74 -16.01 -3.94 7.94
CA ASP A 74 -16.79 -4.83 7.06
C ASP A 74 -15.86 -5.51 6.06
N GLU A 75 -15.30 -6.64 6.47
CA GLU A 75 -14.42 -7.49 5.67
C GLU A 75 -15.09 -7.93 4.36
N SER A 76 -16.37 -8.31 4.41
CA SER A 76 -17.10 -8.82 3.24
C SER A 76 -17.24 -7.77 2.14
N SER A 77 -17.64 -6.56 2.49
CA SER A 77 -17.79 -5.47 1.53
C SER A 77 -16.43 -4.94 1.05
N PHE A 78 -15.44 -4.85 1.94
CA PHE A 78 -14.07 -4.49 1.59
C PHE A 78 -13.50 -5.47 0.54
N ASP A 79 -13.65 -6.79 0.79
CA ASP A 79 -13.22 -7.83 -0.15
C ASP A 79 -13.93 -7.72 -1.50
N LYS A 80 -15.24 -7.52 -1.53
CA LYS A 80 -16.02 -7.37 -2.77
C LYS A 80 -15.55 -6.18 -3.60
N VAL A 81 -15.39 -5.01 -3.00
CA VAL A 81 -14.91 -3.80 -3.68
C VAL A 81 -13.52 -4.03 -4.26
N LEU A 82 -12.59 -4.52 -3.46
CA LEU A 82 -11.21 -4.76 -3.88
C LEU A 82 -11.13 -5.84 -4.98
N SER A 83 -11.87 -6.95 -4.82
CA SER A 83 -11.94 -8.02 -5.83
C SER A 83 -12.55 -7.53 -7.14
N SER A 84 -13.57 -6.66 -7.09
CA SER A 84 -14.13 -6.03 -8.29
C SER A 84 -13.09 -5.19 -9.03
N CYS A 85 -12.31 -4.37 -8.33
CA CYS A 85 -11.22 -3.61 -8.93
C CYS A 85 -10.17 -4.53 -9.59
N LEU A 86 -9.77 -5.60 -8.88
CA LEU A 86 -8.79 -6.57 -9.40
C LEU A 86 -9.28 -7.27 -10.67
N LEU A 87 -10.55 -7.64 -10.72
CA LEU A 87 -11.15 -8.28 -11.91
C LEU A 87 -11.29 -7.32 -13.10
N GLN A 88 -11.60 -6.04 -12.84
CA GLN A 88 -11.83 -5.06 -13.89
C GLN A 88 -10.56 -4.53 -14.53
N GLN A 89 -9.49 -4.33 -13.76
CA GLN A 89 -8.30 -3.61 -14.24
C GLN A 89 -6.96 -4.29 -13.92
N GLY A 90 -7.00 -5.46 -13.26
CA GLY A 90 -5.81 -6.20 -12.84
C GLY A 90 -5.12 -5.63 -11.60
N LEU A 91 -4.17 -6.41 -11.04
CA LEU A 91 -3.52 -6.06 -9.77
C LEU A 91 -2.73 -4.76 -9.86
N GLU A 92 -1.87 -4.63 -10.85
CA GLU A 92 -0.97 -3.49 -10.94
C GLU A 92 -1.73 -2.15 -10.97
N ARG A 93 -2.72 -2.05 -11.84
CA ARG A 93 -3.53 -0.85 -11.96
C ARG A 93 -4.36 -0.60 -10.71
N THR A 94 -4.92 -1.65 -10.09
CA THR A 94 -5.64 -1.54 -8.83
C THR A 94 -4.73 -1.01 -7.70
N MET A 95 -3.50 -1.51 -7.61
CA MET A 95 -2.53 -1.01 -6.62
C MET A 95 -2.23 0.48 -6.83
N MET A 96 -1.97 0.90 -8.09
CA MET A 96 -1.58 2.27 -8.41
C MET A 96 -2.72 3.28 -8.28
N GLU A 97 -3.90 2.93 -8.78
CA GLU A 97 -5.00 3.87 -8.95
C GLU A 97 -6.03 3.83 -7.80
N VAL A 98 -6.04 2.75 -7.00
CA VAL A 98 -7.00 2.59 -5.91
C VAL A 98 -6.29 2.39 -4.57
N VAL A 99 -5.42 1.37 -4.45
CA VAL A 99 -4.86 0.97 -3.15
C VAL A 99 -3.89 2.01 -2.59
N PHE A 100 -2.90 2.48 -3.34
CA PHE A 100 -1.96 3.48 -2.84
C PHE A 100 -2.62 4.83 -2.52
N PRO A 101 -3.54 5.37 -3.35
CA PRO A 101 -4.33 6.54 -2.97
C PRO A 101 -5.20 6.31 -1.73
N PHE A 102 -5.83 5.13 -1.60
CA PHE A 102 -6.58 4.74 -0.40
C PHE A 102 -5.67 4.75 0.85
N MET A 103 -4.50 4.10 0.79
CA MET A 103 -3.53 4.08 1.90
C MET A 103 -3.04 5.49 2.25
N SER A 104 -2.83 6.34 1.25
CA SER A 104 -2.45 7.75 1.48
C SER A 104 -3.55 8.52 2.22
N MET A 105 -4.81 8.32 1.86
CA MET A 105 -5.96 8.90 2.55
C MET A 105 -6.08 8.41 3.99
N VAL A 106 -5.92 7.10 4.22
CA VAL A 106 -5.90 6.50 5.57
C VAL A 106 -4.74 7.08 6.39
N GLY A 107 -3.56 7.26 5.80
CA GLY A 107 -2.41 7.89 6.45
C GLY A 107 -2.67 9.32 6.93
N VAL A 108 -3.42 10.11 6.15
CA VAL A 108 -3.85 11.48 6.56
C VAL A 108 -4.85 11.41 7.73
N LEU A 109 -5.82 10.51 7.66
CA LEU A 109 -6.80 10.31 8.74
C LEU A 109 -6.13 9.84 10.03
N TRP A 110 -5.14 8.97 9.95
CA TRP A 110 -4.36 8.51 11.09
C TRP A 110 -3.55 9.66 11.72
N GLN A 111 -2.87 10.48 10.92
CA GLN A 111 -2.09 11.63 11.41
C GLN A 111 -2.97 12.67 12.10
N SER A 112 -4.24 12.79 11.72
CA SER A 112 -5.19 13.69 12.40
C SER A 112 -5.69 13.15 13.75
N GLY A 113 -5.28 11.92 14.15
CA GLY A 113 -5.74 11.25 15.37
C GLY A 113 -7.17 10.72 15.28
N THR A 114 -7.72 10.62 14.07
CA THR A 114 -9.10 10.18 13.83
C THR A 114 -9.22 8.66 13.77
N LEU A 115 -8.12 7.94 13.45
CA LEU A 115 -8.15 6.48 13.28
C LEU A 115 -7.29 5.77 14.32
N ASP A 116 -7.84 4.71 14.90
CA ASP A 116 -7.10 3.76 15.74
C ASP A 116 -6.26 2.79 14.90
N LEU A 117 -5.21 2.24 15.52
CA LEU A 117 -4.32 1.26 14.91
C LEU A 117 -5.05 0.00 14.39
N ALA A 118 -6.20 -0.34 14.98
CA ALA A 118 -7.02 -1.47 14.56
C ALA A 118 -7.49 -1.36 13.10
N TYR A 119 -7.86 -0.17 12.64
CA TYR A 119 -8.28 0.07 11.25
C TYR A 119 -7.12 -0.11 10.27
N GLU A 120 -5.93 0.37 10.64
CA GLU A 120 -4.73 0.16 9.82
C GLU A 120 -4.39 -1.32 9.70
N HIS A 121 -4.40 -2.07 10.80
CA HIS A 121 -4.18 -3.51 10.79
C HIS A 121 -5.23 -4.28 10.00
N PHE A 122 -6.50 -3.90 10.11
CA PHE A 122 -7.58 -4.49 9.32
C PHE A 122 -7.30 -4.34 7.83
N MET A 123 -7.13 -3.10 7.36
CA MET A 123 -6.94 -2.85 5.93
C MET A 123 -5.62 -3.43 5.40
N SER A 124 -4.52 -3.32 6.14
CA SER A 124 -3.22 -3.86 5.71
C SER A 124 -3.24 -5.39 5.61
N SER A 125 -3.93 -6.07 6.54
CA SER A 125 -4.11 -7.53 6.49
C SER A 125 -4.93 -7.97 5.27
N MET A 126 -6.01 -7.27 4.92
CA MET A 126 -6.82 -7.56 3.73
C MET A 126 -6.02 -7.38 2.44
N LEU A 127 -5.27 -6.26 2.33
CA LEU A 127 -4.43 -5.99 1.17
C LEU A 127 -3.29 -7.00 1.04
N ARG A 128 -2.66 -7.37 2.15
CA ARG A 128 -1.60 -8.36 2.22
C ARG A 128 -2.06 -9.73 1.70
N GLN A 129 -3.23 -10.20 2.12
CA GLN A 129 -3.82 -11.45 1.63
C GLN A 129 -3.99 -11.44 0.10
N LYS A 130 -4.54 -10.35 -0.47
CA LYS A 130 -4.71 -10.22 -1.93
C LYS A 130 -3.39 -10.26 -2.68
N LEU A 131 -2.36 -9.57 -2.18
CA LEU A 131 -1.03 -9.57 -2.79
C LEU A 131 -0.39 -10.95 -2.75
N ILE A 132 -0.48 -11.67 -1.62
CA ILE A 132 0.07 -13.03 -1.48
C ILE A 132 -0.62 -13.98 -2.46
N VAL A 133 -1.95 -13.96 -2.53
CA VAL A 133 -2.72 -14.80 -3.48
C VAL A 133 -2.34 -14.46 -4.93
N ALA A 134 -2.18 -13.18 -5.26
CA ALA A 134 -1.79 -12.77 -6.60
C ALA A 134 -0.36 -13.21 -6.96
N ILE A 135 0.57 -13.18 -6.00
CA ILE A 135 1.94 -13.68 -6.19
C ILE A 135 1.95 -15.20 -6.38
N ASP A 136 1.24 -15.94 -5.54
CA ASP A 136 1.15 -17.39 -5.60
C ASP A 136 0.50 -17.88 -6.91
N GLY A 137 -0.51 -17.16 -7.39
CA GLY A 137 -1.22 -17.45 -8.64
C GLY A 137 -0.41 -17.17 -9.92
N GLN A 138 0.79 -16.59 -9.83
CA GLN A 138 1.61 -16.31 -11.01
C GLN A 138 2.25 -17.57 -11.58
N THR A 139 2.02 -17.85 -12.87
CA THR A 139 2.81 -18.82 -13.62
C THR A 139 4.07 -18.12 -14.14
N VAL A 140 5.13 -18.15 -13.33
CA VAL A 140 6.39 -17.48 -13.68
C VAL A 140 7.11 -18.25 -14.79
N ARG A 141 7.28 -17.60 -15.94
CA ARG A 141 8.21 -18.07 -17.00
C ARG A 141 9.42 -17.14 -16.97
N LEU A 142 10.56 -17.70 -16.56
CA LEU A 142 11.80 -16.95 -16.54
C LEU A 142 12.22 -16.58 -17.97
N ARG A 143 12.65 -15.32 -18.13
CA ARG A 143 13.29 -14.83 -19.36
C ARG A 143 14.67 -15.46 -19.51
N GLU A 144 15.22 -15.46 -20.73
CA GLU A 144 16.59 -15.91 -21.01
C GLU A 144 17.61 -14.97 -20.32
N ASP A 145 17.33 -13.68 -20.25
CA ASP A 145 18.10 -12.64 -19.58
C ASP A 145 17.62 -12.34 -18.15
N ALA A 146 16.97 -13.32 -17.49
CA ALA A 146 16.41 -13.15 -16.16
C ALA A 146 17.45 -12.68 -15.14
N ARG A 147 17.18 -11.59 -14.45
CA ARG A 147 17.98 -11.01 -13.36
C ARG A 147 17.54 -11.56 -12.01
N ASN A 148 18.45 -11.52 -11.04
CA ASN A 148 18.26 -11.96 -9.67
C ASN A 148 17.93 -10.74 -8.78
N PHE A 149 16.72 -10.70 -8.24
CA PHE A 149 16.25 -9.65 -7.32
C PHE A 149 16.16 -10.20 -5.90
N LEU A 150 16.90 -9.59 -4.98
CA LEU A 150 16.77 -9.81 -3.53
C LEU A 150 15.83 -8.76 -2.96
N LEU A 151 14.73 -9.19 -2.32
CA LEU A 151 13.73 -8.30 -1.74
C LEU A 151 13.61 -8.55 -0.24
N PHE A 152 13.87 -7.52 0.57
CA PHE A 152 13.74 -7.59 2.02
C PHE A 152 13.51 -6.20 2.62
N LEU A 153 13.06 -6.17 3.88
CA LEU A 153 13.03 -4.97 4.69
C LEU A 153 13.98 -5.14 5.88
N PRO A 154 14.77 -4.11 6.22
CA PRO A 154 15.74 -4.19 7.31
C PRO A 154 15.06 -4.29 8.67
N GLU A 155 15.83 -4.64 9.68
CA GLU A 155 15.37 -4.76 11.06
C GLU A 155 14.66 -3.49 11.52
N GLY A 156 13.45 -3.65 12.09
CA GLY A 156 12.58 -2.54 12.50
C GLY A 156 11.59 -2.05 11.44
N GLU A 157 11.72 -2.48 10.16
CA GLU A 157 10.76 -2.12 9.12
C GLU A 157 9.73 -3.24 8.90
N ASN A 158 8.44 -2.87 9.07
CA ASN A 158 7.32 -3.81 8.97
C ASN A 158 6.33 -3.47 7.85
N HIS A 159 6.53 -2.37 7.09
CA HIS A 159 5.62 -1.91 6.05
C HIS A 159 5.81 -2.69 4.75
N GLU A 160 5.39 -3.96 4.73
CA GLU A 160 5.73 -4.90 3.66
C GLU A 160 4.85 -4.84 2.39
N LEU A 161 3.73 -4.09 2.38
CA LEU A 161 2.84 -4.05 1.21
C LEU A 161 3.56 -3.59 -0.07
N GLY A 162 4.44 -2.59 0.05
CA GLY A 162 5.28 -2.14 -1.07
C GLY A 162 6.28 -3.20 -1.53
N LEU A 163 6.86 -3.96 -0.59
CA LEU A 163 7.78 -5.06 -0.89
C LEU A 163 7.07 -6.22 -1.59
N LEU A 164 5.88 -6.60 -1.12
CA LEU A 164 5.04 -7.63 -1.77
C LEU A 164 4.66 -7.22 -3.19
N PHE A 165 4.30 -5.94 -3.38
CA PHE A 165 3.97 -5.45 -4.72
C PHE A 165 5.19 -5.45 -5.64
N ALA A 166 6.37 -5.07 -5.16
CA ALA A 166 7.62 -5.18 -5.92
C ALA A 166 7.93 -6.64 -6.29
N ASN A 167 7.76 -7.58 -5.36
CA ASN A 167 7.89 -9.02 -5.64
C ASN A 167 6.94 -9.49 -6.75
N TYR A 168 5.67 -9.05 -6.70
CA TYR A 168 4.72 -9.34 -7.77
C TYR A 168 5.20 -8.84 -9.13
N LEU A 169 5.67 -7.58 -9.21
CA LEU A 169 6.13 -6.95 -10.46
C LEU A 169 7.36 -7.65 -11.04
N VAL A 170 8.36 -7.95 -10.20
CA VAL A 170 9.59 -8.67 -10.60
C VAL A 170 9.27 -10.03 -11.20
N ARG A 171 8.39 -10.80 -10.54
CA ARG A 171 7.97 -12.13 -11.02
C ARG A 171 7.13 -12.04 -12.29
N ALA A 172 6.21 -11.07 -12.37
CA ALA A 172 5.39 -10.82 -13.55
C ALA A 172 6.23 -10.48 -14.78
N ALA A 173 7.37 -9.80 -14.57
CA ALA A 173 8.33 -9.49 -15.62
C ALA A 173 9.25 -10.67 -16.02
N GLY A 174 9.14 -11.83 -15.37
CA GLY A 174 9.92 -13.04 -15.68
C GLY A 174 11.33 -13.04 -15.09
N HIS A 175 11.58 -12.29 -14.02
CA HIS A 175 12.82 -12.29 -13.28
C HIS A 175 12.77 -13.22 -12.05
N ARG A 176 13.94 -13.54 -11.50
CA ARG A 176 14.05 -14.33 -10.26
C ARG A 176 13.93 -13.42 -9.06
N ALA A 177 12.99 -13.72 -8.15
CA ALA A 177 12.81 -13.00 -6.91
C ALA A 177 13.09 -13.91 -5.71
N LEU A 178 14.09 -13.52 -4.90
CA LEU A 178 14.30 -14.06 -3.57
C LEU A 178 13.68 -13.08 -2.57
N TYR A 179 12.50 -13.44 -2.08
CA TYR A 179 11.74 -12.64 -1.12
C TYR A 179 12.04 -13.12 0.30
N LEU A 180 12.69 -12.29 1.11
CA LEU A 180 13.03 -12.60 2.50
C LEU A 180 12.09 -11.93 3.52
N GLY A 181 11.19 -11.08 3.05
CA GLY A 181 10.18 -10.45 3.91
C GLY A 181 10.70 -9.27 4.72
N GLN A 182 10.03 -9.04 5.84
CA GLN A 182 10.21 -7.87 6.70
C GLN A 182 11.13 -8.17 7.90
N ASN A 183 11.63 -7.09 8.52
CA ASN A 183 12.32 -7.12 9.81
C ASN A 183 13.57 -8.05 9.81
N LEU A 184 14.41 -7.97 8.78
CA LEU A 184 15.59 -8.82 8.60
C LEU A 184 16.88 -8.07 9.02
N PRO A 185 17.63 -8.57 10.02
CA PRO A 185 18.95 -8.04 10.35
C PRO A 185 19.94 -8.23 9.21
N LEU A 186 20.74 -7.20 8.87
CA LEU A 186 21.69 -7.24 7.75
C LEU A 186 22.78 -8.31 7.89
N VAL A 187 23.13 -8.69 9.11
CA VAL A 187 24.08 -9.80 9.38
C VAL A 187 23.61 -11.11 8.74
N ASN A 188 22.32 -11.33 8.62
CA ASN A 188 21.75 -12.56 8.03
C ASN A 188 21.88 -12.62 6.51
N LEU A 189 22.33 -11.55 5.87
CA LEU A 189 22.59 -11.49 4.41
C LEU A 189 23.98 -11.99 4.01
N GLU A 190 24.86 -12.37 4.95
CA GLU A 190 26.25 -12.72 4.68
C GLU A 190 26.42 -13.86 3.67
N GLN A 191 25.50 -14.83 3.69
CA GLN A 191 25.58 -16.00 2.79
C GLN A 191 24.78 -15.84 1.49
N ILE A 192 24.04 -14.73 1.35
CA ILE A 192 23.13 -14.55 0.20
C ILE A 192 23.92 -14.27 -1.07
N ASP A 193 24.98 -13.44 -1.00
CA ASP A 193 25.76 -13.06 -2.16
C ASP A 193 26.38 -14.29 -2.87
N SER A 194 26.98 -15.21 -2.12
CA SER A 194 27.60 -16.42 -2.68
C SER A 194 26.62 -17.46 -3.21
N ARG A 195 25.36 -17.48 -2.73
CA ARG A 195 24.36 -18.50 -3.10
C ARG A 195 23.38 -18.02 -4.15
N PHE A 196 23.05 -16.73 -4.14
CA PHE A 196 22.01 -16.17 -5.01
C PHE A 196 22.58 -15.16 -6.01
N SER A 197 23.70 -14.47 -5.67
CA SER A 197 24.36 -13.43 -6.48
C SER A 197 23.36 -12.42 -7.04
N PRO A 198 22.78 -11.54 -6.20
CA PRO A 198 21.75 -10.61 -6.65
C PRO A 198 22.32 -9.58 -7.64
N ASP A 199 21.62 -9.36 -8.76
CA ASP A 199 21.88 -8.22 -9.65
C ASP A 199 21.27 -6.95 -9.05
N PHE A 200 20.11 -7.11 -8.38
CA PHE A 200 19.37 -6.03 -7.75
C PHE A 200 18.95 -6.39 -6.33
N ILE A 201 19.04 -5.39 -5.43
CA ILE A 201 18.50 -5.47 -4.07
C ILE A 201 17.43 -4.42 -3.93
N PHE A 202 16.17 -4.82 -3.65
CA PHE A 202 15.08 -3.90 -3.40
C PHE A 202 14.76 -3.87 -1.91
N THR A 203 14.78 -2.67 -1.33
CA THR A 203 14.43 -2.44 0.09
C THR A 203 13.73 -1.10 0.30
N SER A 204 13.02 -0.98 1.41
CA SER A 204 12.25 0.22 1.76
C SER A 204 12.48 0.60 3.22
N MET A 205 12.44 1.90 3.52
CA MET A 205 12.38 2.42 4.88
C MET A 205 11.33 3.54 4.93
N THR A 206 10.27 3.30 5.71
CA THR A 206 9.10 4.20 5.75
C THR A 206 9.07 5.04 7.01
N THR A 207 9.28 4.42 8.17
CA THR A 207 9.21 5.09 9.49
C THR A 207 10.23 4.50 10.46
N GLY A 208 10.50 5.24 11.55
CA GLY A 208 11.21 4.70 12.71
C GLY A 208 12.75 4.79 12.68
N TYR A 209 13.35 5.20 11.57
CA TYR A 209 14.81 5.31 11.49
C TYR A 209 15.29 6.74 11.72
N SER A 210 16.37 6.87 12.51
CA SER A 210 17.16 8.10 12.48
C SER A 210 17.99 8.17 11.18
N SER A 211 18.34 9.37 10.74
CA SER A 211 19.18 9.56 9.54
C SER A 211 20.48 8.77 9.60
N ALA A 212 21.12 8.72 10.76
CA ALA A 212 22.37 7.98 10.94
C ALA A 212 22.21 6.47 10.78
N VAL A 213 21.11 5.89 11.29
CA VAL A 213 20.82 4.46 11.15
C VAL A 213 20.53 4.11 9.70
N ALA A 214 19.66 4.88 9.03
CA ALA A 214 19.32 4.64 7.64
C ALA A 214 20.55 4.74 6.72
N GLU A 215 21.41 5.75 6.90
CA GLU A 215 22.65 5.91 6.17
C GLU A 215 23.64 4.75 6.44
N GLY A 216 23.73 4.31 7.69
CA GLY A 216 24.53 3.14 8.06
C GLY A 216 24.10 1.87 7.32
N ILE A 217 22.80 1.60 7.27
CA ILE A 217 22.20 0.46 6.54
C ILE A 217 22.57 0.53 5.04
N ILE A 218 22.40 1.71 4.42
CA ILE A 218 22.72 1.90 2.99
C ILE A 218 24.20 1.66 2.72
N GLN A 219 25.06 2.23 3.54
CA GLN A 219 26.51 2.08 3.40
C GLN A 219 26.94 0.62 3.57
N GLU A 220 26.40 -0.08 4.57
CA GLU A 220 26.66 -1.49 4.81
C GLU A 220 26.21 -2.35 3.62
N LEU A 221 25.02 -2.13 3.08
CA LEU A 221 24.50 -2.83 1.90
C LEU A 221 25.40 -2.57 0.68
N SER A 222 25.80 -1.31 0.45
CA SER A 222 26.65 -0.92 -0.69
C SER A 222 28.02 -1.61 -0.64
N VAL A 223 28.61 -1.74 0.55
CA VAL A 223 29.89 -2.42 0.76
C VAL A 223 29.75 -3.93 0.65
N LYS A 224 28.67 -4.49 1.22
CA LYS A 224 28.42 -5.94 1.24
C LYS A 224 28.10 -6.50 -0.15
N PHE A 225 27.41 -5.73 -0.99
CA PHE A 225 26.98 -6.12 -2.33
C PHE A 225 27.52 -5.13 -3.40
N PRO A 226 28.82 -5.09 -3.63
CA PRO A 226 29.43 -4.06 -4.49
C PRO A 226 29.06 -4.19 -5.97
N THR A 227 28.61 -5.38 -6.40
CA THR A 227 28.21 -5.67 -7.78
C THR A 227 26.72 -5.52 -8.01
N ALA A 228 25.91 -5.50 -6.94
CA ALA A 228 24.47 -5.35 -7.05
C ALA A 228 24.05 -3.87 -7.09
N GLN A 229 23.01 -3.57 -7.87
CA GLN A 229 22.32 -2.28 -7.83
C GLN A 229 21.31 -2.30 -6.67
N ILE A 230 21.43 -1.35 -5.74
CA ILE A 230 20.52 -1.24 -4.59
C ILE A 230 19.41 -0.25 -4.93
N LEU A 231 18.18 -0.74 -4.93
CA LEU A 231 16.95 0.00 -5.23
C LEU A 231 16.26 0.37 -3.92
N LEU A 232 16.28 1.66 -3.58
CA LEU A 232 15.70 2.18 -2.33
C LEU A 232 14.38 2.89 -2.58
N THR A 233 13.41 2.62 -1.71
CA THR A 233 12.14 3.36 -1.67
C THR A 233 11.72 3.64 -0.22
N GLY A 234 10.58 4.33 -0.07
CA GLY A 234 10.02 4.70 1.23
C GLY A 234 10.19 6.18 1.55
N LYS A 235 9.33 6.68 2.43
CA LYS A 235 9.21 8.11 2.72
C LYS A 235 10.55 8.74 3.14
N TYR A 236 11.31 8.04 3.96
CA TYR A 236 12.60 8.52 4.42
C TYR A 236 13.53 8.95 3.26
N PHE A 237 13.64 8.13 2.22
CA PHE A 237 14.54 8.38 1.10
C PHE A 237 14.00 9.40 0.10
N LEU A 238 12.69 9.43 -0.08
CA LEU A 238 12.04 10.35 -1.02
C LEU A 238 12.16 11.82 -0.59
N GLU A 239 12.32 12.06 0.73
CA GLU A 239 12.48 13.39 1.33
C GLU A 239 13.95 13.78 1.54
N SER A 240 14.92 12.88 1.31
CA SER A 240 16.35 13.12 1.50
C SER A 240 17.00 13.69 0.24
N GLU A 241 17.79 14.77 0.39
CA GLU A 241 18.62 15.36 -0.68
C GLU A 241 20.08 14.90 -0.63
N LYS A 242 20.42 13.94 0.24
CA LYS A 242 21.80 13.47 0.42
C LYS A 242 22.28 12.62 -0.76
N PRO A 243 23.57 12.69 -1.11
CA PRO A 243 24.15 11.80 -2.12
C PRO A 243 24.24 10.37 -1.59
N TYR A 244 23.94 9.41 -2.45
CA TYR A 244 24.04 7.98 -2.18
C TYR A 244 25.28 7.38 -2.84
N PRO A 245 25.77 6.19 -2.39
CA PRO A 245 26.79 5.41 -3.10
C PRO A 245 26.42 5.16 -4.57
N SER A 246 27.42 4.97 -5.43
CA SER A 246 27.24 4.86 -6.89
C SER A 246 26.36 3.68 -7.34
N ASN A 247 26.30 2.62 -6.53
CA ASN A 247 25.43 1.44 -6.77
C ASN A 247 24.07 1.55 -6.09
N VAL A 248 23.65 2.75 -5.65
CA VAL A 248 22.36 2.99 -4.99
C VAL A 248 21.50 3.89 -5.87
N GLN A 249 20.26 3.49 -6.10
CA GLN A 249 19.27 4.22 -6.88
C GLN A 249 17.96 4.36 -6.11
N LEU A 250 17.33 5.55 -6.18
CA LEU A 250 15.99 5.76 -5.64
C LEU A 250 14.92 5.27 -6.61
N VAL A 251 13.98 4.50 -6.10
CA VAL A 251 12.77 4.08 -6.78
C VAL A 251 11.59 4.89 -6.21
N ARG A 252 11.09 5.84 -6.97
CA ARG A 252 9.99 6.73 -6.56
C ARG A 252 8.64 6.18 -6.97
N THR A 253 8.62 5.45 -8.08
CA THR A 253 7.42 4.89 -8.69
C THR A 253 7.68 3.43 -9.10
N PRO A 254 6.64 2.61 -9.26
CA PRO A 254 6.78 1.27 -9.83
C PRO A 254 7.39 1.26 -11.23
N ASP A 255 7.21 2.33 -12.01
CA ASP A 255 7.84 2.44 -13.33
C ASP A 255 9.36 2.59 -13.24
N ASP A 256 9.88 3.21 -12.15
CA ASP A 256 11.33 3.25 -11.92
C ASP A 256 11.88 1.83 -11.67
N LEU A 257 11.14 1.00 -10.91
CA LEU A 257 11.51 -0.41 -10.71
C LEU A 257 11.46 -1.18 -12.04
N LYS A 258 10.44 -0.98 -12.86
CA LYS A 258 10.30 -1.65 -14.17
C LYS A 258 11.40 -1.29 -15.17
N ARG A 259 12.04 -0.13 -15.04
CA ARG A 259 13.21 0.22 -15.86
C ARG A 259 14.44 -0.64 -15.58
N CYS A 260 14.42 -1.42 -14.50
CA CYS A 260 15.45 -2.39 -14.14
C CYS A 260 15.20 -3.80 -14.71
N PHE A 261 14.05 -3.99 -15.40
CA PHE A 261 13.59 -5.27 -15.94
C PHE A 261 14.13 -5.59 -17.33
#